data_3764519b237d42704898e22e4de84594
#
_entry.id   3764519b237d42704898e22e4de84594
#
_cell.length_a   1.000
_cell.length_b   1.000
_cell.length_c   1.000
_cell.angle_alpha   90.00
_cell.angle_beta   90.00
_cell.angle_gamma   90.00
#
_symmetry.space_group_name_H-M   'P 1'
#
loop_
_entity.id
_entity.type
_entity.pdbx_description
1 polymer ?
#
loop_
_entity_poly.entity_id
_entity_poly.type
_entity_poly.pdbx_seq_one_letter_code
_entity_poly.pdbx_strand_id
1 'polypeptide(L)'
;PRFNLIYLYSLMKNIKKFKFSKVYDLQNSSRTSFYKKILFPKATKDTWSSTETTLPEATTKEDFDKDSVLSRFEHQLKSSGINTSHTLSPDFSWSSSDISQIKNYYQLEKYIVLFPFCSPHLTSKKWPYFNDLISMINEKLQNKFKVVIAPGPVEIKDASSINALCVLDNGKALDISQLAALIKDSS
;
A
#
# COMPACT_ATOMS: atom_id res chain seq x y z
N PRO A 1 -10.12 -13.29 12.01
CA PRO A 1 -11.40 -12.59 12.14
C PRO A 1 -12.46 -13.61 12.52
N ARG A 2 -13.07 -13.39 13.68
CA ARG A 2 -14.17 -14.24 14.16
C ARG A 2 -15.30 -14.16 13.14
N PHE A 3 -15.88 -15.29 12.78
CA PHE A 3 -17.04 -15.39 11.93
C PHE A 3 -18.20 -14.62 12.57
N ASN A 4 -18.48 -13.43 12.06
CA ASN A 4 -19.63 -12.65 12.50
C ASN A 4 -20.72 -12.79 11.44
N LEU A 5 -21.70 -13.64 11.70
CA LEU A 5 -22.82 -13.92 10.79
C LEU A 5 -23.65 -12.66 10.50
N ILE A 6 -23.80 -11.77 11.48
CA ILE A 6 -24.51 -10.49 11.32
C ILE A 6 -23.75 -9.59 10.34
N TYR A 7 -22.42 -9.52 10.48
CA TYR A 7 -21.58 -8.78 9.53
C TYR A 7 -21.68 -9.36 8.12
N LEU A 8 -21.60 -10.68 7.99
CA LEU A 8 -21.70 -11.35 6.69
C LEU A 8 -23.05 -11.10 6.02
N TYR A 9 -24.16 -11.17 6.81
CA TYR A 9 -25.50 -10.87 6.31
C TYR A 9 -25.62 -9.40 5.87
N SER A 10 -25.12 -8.46 6.66
CA SER A 10 -25.09 -7.03 6.33
C SER A 10 -24.29 -6.77 5.06
N LEU A 11 -23.12 -7.39 4.95
CA LEU A 11 -22.27 -7.32 3.75
C LEU A 11 -23.00 -7.85 2.51
N MET A 12 -23.63 -9.03 2.62
CA MET A 12 -24.45 -9.60 1.54
C MET A 12 -25.56 -8.66 1.11
N LYS A 13 -26.30 -8.11 2.06
CA LYS A 13 -27.40 -7.17 1.79
C LYS A 13 -26.93 -5.92 1.08
N ASN A 14 -25.78 -5.38 1.48
CA ASN A 14 -25.20 -4.20 0.86
C ASN A 14 -24.66 -4.49 -0.54
N ILE A 15 -23.94 -5.58 -0.74
CA ILE A 15 -23.38 -5.96 -2.05
C ILE A 15 -24.50 -6.25 -3.06
N LYS A 16 -25.59 -6.91 -2.64
CA LYS A 16 -26.73 -7.20 -3.52
C LYS A 16 -27.47 -5.96 -4.03
N LYS A 17 -27.29 -4.79 -3.40
CA LYS A 17 -27.83 -3.52 -3.91
C LYS A 17 -27.14 -3.09 -5.21
N PHE A 18 -25.90 -3.53 -5.43
CA PHE A 18 -25.12 -3.21 -6.60
C PHE A 18 -25.16 -4.40 -7.57
N LYS A 19 -25.47 -4.12 -8.83
CA LYS A 19 -25.46 -5.13 -9.89
C LYS A 19 -24.07 -5.13 -10.54
N PHE A 20 -23.10 -5.75 -9.89
CA PHE A 20 -21.75 -5.85 -10.47
C PHE A 20 -21.78 -6.80 -11.68
N SER A 21 -21.27 -6.33 -12.81
CA SER A 21 -21.04 -7.16 -13.99
C SER A 21 -19.80 -8.04 -13.84
N LYS A 22 -18.76 -7.52 -13.16
CA LYS A 22 -17.51 -8.24 -12.89
C LYS A 22 -16.89 -7.80 -11.57
N VAL A 23 -16.25 -8.73 -10.87
CA VAL A 23 -15.51 -8.51 -9.64
C VAL A 23 -14.04 -8.86 -9.87
N TYR A 24 -13.12 -7.99 -9.46
CA TYR A 24 -11.68 -8.20 -9.52
C TYR A 24 -11.13 -8.41 -8.10
N ASP A 25 -10.73 -9.65 -7.81
CA ASP A 25 -10.11 -10.04 -6.54
C ASP A 25 -8.60 -9.94 -6.67
N LEU A 26 -8.02 -8.79 -6.32
CA LEU A 26 -6.58 -8.59 -6.33
C LEU A 26 -5.90 -9.09 -5.05
N GLN A 27 -6.66 -9.39 -4.00
CA GLN A 27 -6.09 -9.93 -2.77
C GLN A 27 -5.75 -11.42 -2.88
N ASN A 28 -6.51 -12.19 -3.66
CA ASN A 28 -6.29 -13.62 -3.91
C ASN A 28 -6.05 -14.47 -2.64
N SER A 29 -6.81 -14.19 -1.58
CA SER A 29 -6.68 -14.84 -0.28
C SER A 29 -7.77 -15.90 -0.06
N SER A 30 -7.52 -16.83 0.87
CA SER A 30 -8.55 -17.79 1.30
C SER A 30 -9.85 -17.12 1.79
N ARG A 31 -9.73 -15.91 2.34
CA ARG A 31 -10.88 -15.09 2.76
C ARG A 31 -11.69 -14.63 1.56
N THR A 32 -11.05 -14.12 0.51
CA THR A 32 -11.76 -13.66 -0.69
C THR A 32 -12.34 -14.82 -1.47
N SER A 33 -11.67 -15.98 -1.52
CA SER A 33 -12.22 -17.21 -2.08
C SER A 33 -13.48 -17.68 -1.33
N PHE A 34 -13.49 -17.53 0.01
CA PHE A 34 -14.69 -17.80 0.82
C PHE A 34 -15.82 -16.84 0.49
N TYR A 35 -15.54 -15.53 0.36
CA TYR A 35 -16.55 -14.55 -0.05
C TYR A 35 -17.10 -14.83 -1.44
N LYS A 36 -16.26 -15.23 -2.41
CA LYS A 36 -16.71 -15.68 -3.74
C LYS A 36 -17.76 -16.76 -3.61
N LYS A 37 -17.47 -17.82 -2.84
CA LYS A 37 -18.39 -18.96 -2.67
C LYS A 37 -19.73 -18.58 -2.08
N ILE A 38 -19.77 -17.66 -1.11
CA ILE A 38 -21.00 -17.30 -0.39
C ILE A 38 -21.75 -16.16 -1.07
N LEU A 39 -21.05 -15.09 -1.48
CA LEU A 39 -21.69 -13.88 -2.00
C LEU A 39 -21.97 -13.99 -3.51
N PHE A 40 -21.15 -14.75 -4.23
CA PHE A 40 -21.20 -14.90 -5.67
C PHE A 40 -21.17 -16.38 -6.08
N PRO A 41 -22.11 -17.23 -5.63
CA PRO A 41 -22.06 -18.67 -5.87
C PRO A 41 -22.17 -19.04 -7.36
N LYS A 42 -22.67 -18.14 -8.21
CA LYS A 42 -22.78 -18.30 -9.66
C LYS A 42 -21.64 -17.61 -10.42
N ALA A 43 -20.59 -17.15 -9.72
CA ALA A 43 -19.49 -16.46 -10.36
C ALA A 43 -18.71 -17.43 -11.27
N THR A 44 -18.52 -17.01 -12.51
CA THR A 44 -17.71 -17.68 -13.55
C THR A 44 -16.39 -16.90 -13.73
N LYS A 45 -15.47 -17.42 -14.56
CA LYS A 45 -14.26 -16.68 -14.93
C LYS A 45 -14.54 -15.34 -15.63
N ASP A 46 -15.71 -15.20 -16.25
CA ASP A 46 -16.09 -13.96 -16.94
C ASP A 46 -16.57 -12.88 -15.96
N THR A 47 -17.15 -13.29 -14.83
CA THR A 47 -17.72 -12.39 -13.82
C THR A 47 -16.85 -12.24 -12.57
N TRP A 48 -15.85 -13.13 -12.39
CA TRP A 48 -14.89 -13.07 -11.28
C TRP A 48 -13.46 -13.25 -11.76
N SER A 49 -12.64 -12.21 -11.61
CA SER A 49 -11.22 -12.22 -11.90
C SER A 49 -10.42 -12.44 -10.61
N SER A 50 -9.61 -13.48 -10.57
CA SER A 50 -8.69 -13.80 -9.48
C SER A 50 -7.53 -14.60 -10.05
N THR A 51 -6.45 -14.81 -9.29
CA THR A 51 -5.36 -15.70 -9.70
C THR A 51 -5.90 -17.07 -10.16
N GLU A 52 -6.85 -17.65 -9.41
CA GLU A 52 -7.43 -18.97 -9.73
C GLU A 52 -8.11 -19.00 -11.11
N THR A 53 -8.78 -17.90 -11.50
CA THR A 53 -9.56 -17.84 -12.77
C THR A 53 -8.74 -17.33 -13.96
N THR A 54 -7.57 -16.79 -13.73
CA THR A 54 -6.69 -16.20 -14.76
C THR A 54 -5.30 -16.84 -14.79
N LEU A 55 -5.12 -17.98 -14.13
CA LEU A 55 -3.85 -18.70 -14.12
C LEU A 55 -3.44 -19.06 -15.57
N PRO A 56 -2.19 -18.83 -15.96
CA PRO A 56 -1.70 -19.23 -17.28
C PRO A 56 -1.85 -20.75 -17.49
N GLU A 57 -2.08 -21.16 -18.73
CA GLU A 57 -2.15 -22.58 -19.07
C GLU A 57 -0.87 -23.31 -18.65
N ALA A 58 -1.02 -24.53 -18.16
CA ALA A 58 0.08 -25.40 -17.69
C ALA A 58 0.93 -24.82 -16.52
N THR A 59 0.46 -23.77 -15.85
CA THR A 59 1.15 -23.18 -14.68
C THR A 59 0.40 -23.54 -13.40
N THR A 60 1.11 -23.97 -12.36
CA THR A 60 0.53 -24.16 -11.04
C THR A 60 0.40 -22.82 -10.30
N LYS A 61 -0.53 -22.74 -9.34
CA LYS A 61 -0.64 -21.55 -8.50
C LYS A 61 0.65 -21.30 -7.72
N GLU A 62 1.32 -22.35 -7.27
CA GLU A 62 2.58 -22.26 -6.51
C GLU A 62 3.71 -21.64 -7.35
N ASP A 63 3.81 -22.03 -8.62
CA ASP A 63 4.81 -21.44 -9.52
C ASP A 63 4.47 -20.00 -9.86
N PHE A 64 3.21 -19.71 -10.12
CA PHE A 64 2.75 -18.34 -10.39
C PHE A 64 2.96 -17.40 -9.20
N ASP A 65 2.83 -17.91 -7.97
CA ASP A 65 3.05 -17.12 -6.75
C ASP A 65 4.54 -16.76 -6.51
N LYS A 66 5.48 -17.35 -7.26
CA LYS A 66 6.90 -16.96 -7.24
C LYS A 66 7.17 -15.66 -8.00
N ASP A 67 6.30 -15.28 -8.93
CA ASP A 67 6.41 -14.03 -9.67
C ASP A 67 6.16 -12.82 -8.76
N SER A 68 6.67 -11.65 -9.19
CA SER A 68 6.42 -10.41 -8.46
C SER A 68 4.92 -10.11 -8.36
N VAL A 69 4.50 -9.46 -7.28
CA VAL A 69 3.08 -9.11 -7.08
C VAL A 69 2.55 -8.25 -8.23
N LEU A 70 3.35 -7.31 -8.71
CA LEU A 70 2.94 -6.43 -9.82
C LEU A 70 2.77 -7.21 -11.13
N SER A 71 3.68 -8.14 -11.44
CA SER A 71 3.58 -8.99 -12.64
C SER A 71 2.31 -9.86 -12.59
N ARG A 72 2.00 -10.41 -11.42
CA ARG A 72 0.77 -11.20 -11.20
C ARG A 72 -0.49 -10.36 -11.38
N PHE A 73 -0.51 -9.14 -10.87
CA PHE A 73 -1.62 -8.20 -11.09
C PHE A 73 -1.76 -7.82 -12.54
N GLU A 74 -0.65 -7.54 -13.22
CA GLU A 74 -0.67 -7.23 -14.65
C GLU A 74 -1.27 -8.39 -15.45
N HIS A 75 -0.80 -9.62 -15.22
CA HIS A 75 -1.33 -10.80 -15.87
C HIS A 75 -2.82 -10.98 -15.61
N GLN A 76 -3.26 -10.90 -14.36
CA GLN A 76 -4.67 -11.04 -13.97
C GLN A 76 -5.57 -9.99 -14.66
N LEU A 77 -5.12 -8.74 -14.66
CA LEU A 77 -5.89 -7.64 -15.26
C LEU A 77 -5.95 -7.75 -16.78
N LYS A 78 -4.82 -8.02 -17.46
CA LYS A 78 -4.76 -8.27 -18.91
C LYS A 78 -5.66 -9.42 -19.33
N SER A 79 -5.59 -10.56 -18.64
CA SER A 79 -6.43 -11.73 -18.90
C SER A 79 -7.92 -11.45 -18.66
N SER A 80 -8.23 -10.38 -17.95
CA SER A 80 -9.60 -9.94 -17.66
C SER A 80 -10.07 -8.79 -18.55
N GLY A 81 -9.26 -8.38 -19.56
CA GLY A 81 -9.59 -7.34 -20.53
C GLY A 81 -9.34 -5.92 -20.05
N ILE A 82 -8.54 -5.73 -18.99
CA ILE A 82 -8.17 -4.40 -18.47
C ILE A 82 -6.84 -3.96 -19.10
N ASN A 83 -6.75 -2.68 -19.48
CA ASN A 83 -5.48 -2.09 -19.87
C ASN A 83 -4.58 -1.92 -18.65
N THR A 84 -3.32 -2.38 -18.77
CA THR A 84 -2.35 -2.47 -17.68
C THR A 84 -1.07 -1.65 -17.92
N SER A 85 -1.15 -0.58 -18.71
CA SER A 85 0.03 0.24 -19.09
C SER A 85 0.81 0.78 -17.89
N HIS A 86 0.18 0.94 -16.73
CA HIS A 86 0.81 1.48 -15.51
C HIS A 86 1.00 0.46 -14.38
N THR A 87 0.69 -0.82 -14.59
CA THR A 87 0.73 -1.82 -13.51
C THR A 87 2.13 -2.06 -12.99
N LEU A 88 3.14 -2.11 -13.90
CA LEU A 88 4.55 -2.32 -13.52
C LEU A 88 5.25 -1.02 -13.10
N SER A 89 4.71 0.13 -13.47
CA SER A 89 5.23 1.46 -13.12
C SER A 89 4.08 2.34 -12.62
N PRO A 90 3.56 2.08 -11.41
CA PRO A 90 2.44 2.84 -10.86
C PRO A 90 2.77 4.33 -10.76
N ASP A 91 1.93 5.19 -11.31
CA ASP A 91 2.03 6.63 -11.17
C ASP A 91 0.97 7.14 -10.19
N PHE A 92 1.42 7.71 -9.08
CA PHE A 92 0.59 8.34 -8.06
C PHE A 92 0.64 9.87 -8.10
N SER A 93 1.26 10.46 -9.12
CA SER A 93 1.43 11.92 -9.23
C SER A 93 0.10 12.67 -9.23
N TRP A 94 -0.96 12.05 -9.75
CA TRP A 94 -2.31 12.59 -9.77
C TRP A 94 -2.93 12.77 -8.38
N SER A 95 -2.45 12.03 -7.38
CA SER A 95 -2.99 12.08 -6.00
C SER A 95 -2.18 13.01 -5.09
N SER A 96 -1.06 13.56 -5.56
CA SER A 96 -0.22 14.43 -4.73
C SER A 96 -0.86 15.82 -4.57
N SER A 97 -0.88 16.31 -3.33
CA SER A 97 -1.33 17.67 -3.00
C SER A 97 -0.16 18.67 -2.98
N ASP A 98 -0.44 19.94 -2.97
CA ASP A 98 0.58 20.96 -2.70
C ASP A 98 0.98 20.91 -1.22
N ILE A 99 2.27 20.67 -0.96
CA ILE A 99 2.89 20.66 0.37
C ILE A 99 3.89 21.81 0.56
N SER A 100 3.81 22.87 -0.23
CA SER A 100 4.76 23.99 -0.17
C SER A 100 4.83 24.62 1.22
N GLN A 101 3.71 24.75 1.92
CA GLN A 101 3.70 25.26 3.30
C GLN A 101 4.45 24.34 4.27
N ILE A 102 4.27 23.04 4.16
CA ILE A 102 4.97 22.03 4.96
C ILE A 102 6.47 22.08 4.66
N LYS A 103 6.82 22.08 3.36
CA LYS A 103 8.24 22.17 2.93
C LYS A 103 8.91 23.43 3.45
N ASN A 104 8.23 24.57 3.38
CA ASN A 104 8.74 25.85 3.87
C ASN A 104 8.92 25.83 5.40
N TYR A 105 7.91 25.34 6.15
CA TYR A 105 7.97 25.27 7.60
C TYR A 105 9.15 24.42 8.10
N TYR A 106 9.38 23.25 7.46
CA TYR A 106 10.48 22.35 7.80
C TYR A 106 11.78 22.64 7.02
N GLN A 107 11.78 23.64 6.12
CA GLN A 107 12.91 24.00 5.25
C GLN A 107 13.43 22.79 4.45
N LEU A 108 12.52 22.08 3.75
CA LEU A 108 12.81 20.87 3.00
C LEU A 108 13.20 21.22 1.55
N GLU A 109 14.49 21.40 1.29
CA GLU A 109 15.03 21.60 -0.07
C GLU A 109 15.51 20.26 -0.66
N LYS A 110 16.46 19.60 0.03
CA LYS A 110 16.96 18.27 -0.31
C LYS A 110 16.78 17.35 0.88
N TYR A 111 16.05 16.27 0.70
CA TYR A 111 15.73 15.39 1.83
C TYR A 111 15.51 13.94 1.39
N ILE A 112 15.75 13.05 2.34
CA ILE A 112 15.54 11.61 2.22
C ILE A 112 14.40 11.25 3.19
N VAL A 113 13.37 10.56 2.68
CA VAL A 113 12.26 10.10 3.50
C VAL A 113 12.53 8.66 3.96
N LEU A 114 12.45 8.42 5.25
CA LEU A 114 12.55 7.08 5.84
C LEU A 114 11.22 6.66 6.48
N PHE A 115 10.92 5.37 6.43
CA PHE A 115 9.72 4.76 7.01
C PHE A 115 10.11 3.74 8.09
N PRO A 116 10.44 4.19 9.33
CA PRO A 116 10.96 3.31 10.37
C PRO A 116 9.90 2.50 11.10
N PHE A 117 8.62 2.76 10.84
CA PHE A 117 7.52 2.14 11.55
C PHE A 117 6.90 0.99 10.76
N CYS A 118 6.18 0.13 11.45
CA CYS A 118 5.45 -0.98 10.85
C CYS A 118 4.14 -1.20 11.61
N SER A 119 3.24 -1.99 11.02
CA SER A 119 1.99 -2.35 11.68
C SER A 119 2.25 -2.92 13.09
N PRO A 120 1.50 -2.52 14.12
CA PRO A 120 1.68 -2.97 15.50
C PRO A 120 1.66 -4.51 15.68
N HIS A 121 1.02 -5.24 14.76
CA HIS A 121 0.98 -6.71 14.81
C HIS A 121 2.19 -7.38 14.15
N LEU A 122 3.09 -6.61 13.55
CA LEU A 122 4.24 -7.10 12.78
C LEU A 122 5.55 -6.52 13.31
N THR A 123 5.69 -6.47 14.63
CA THR A 123 6.88 -5.91 15.30
C THR A 123 8.20 -6.55 14.87
N SER A 124 8.15 -7.83 14.44
CA SER A 124 9.31 -8.53 13.86
C SER A 124 9.82 -7.92 12.55
N LYS A 125 9.03 -7.09 11.88
CA LYS A 125 9.44 -6.35 10.68
C LYS A 125 10.09 -5.01 10.99
N LYS A 126 10.06 -4.56 12.25
CA LYS A 126 10.69 -3.30 12.65
C LYS A 126 12.20 -3.50 12.64
N TRP A 127 12.86 -2.84 11.69
CA TRP A 127 14.33 -2.84 11.63
C TRP A 127 14.89 -1.94 12.75
N PRO A 128 15.79 -2.44 13.63
CA PRO A 128 16.20 -1.68 14.82
C PRO A 128 17.28 -0.63 14.55
N TYR A 129 17.93 -0.64 13.38
CA TYR A 129 19.12 0.15 13.09
C TYR A 129 18.84 1.44 12.30
N PHE A 130 17.63 2.02 12.39
CA PHE A 130 17.32 3.25 11.68
C PHE A 130 18.17 4.42 12.15
N ASN A 131 18.44 4.55 13.45
CA ASN A 131 19.28 5.64 13.97
C ASN A 131 20.73 5.50 13.51
N ASP A 132 21.26 4.28 13.41
CA ASP A 132 22.61 4.04 12.87
C ASP A 132 22.67 4.40 11.38
N LEU A 133 21.63 4.01 10.60
CA LEU A 133 21.50 4.40 9.21
C LEU A 133 21.47 5.92 9.05
N ILE A 134 20.69 6.62 9.85
CA ILE A 134 20.59 8.09 9.81
C ILE A 134 21.95 8.73 10.09
N SER A 135 22.67 8.23 11.08
CA SER A 135 24.04 8.69 11.39
C SER A 135 24.98 8.49 10.21
N MET A 136 24.94 7.32 9.57
CA MET A 136 25.74 7.02 8.38
C MET A 136 25.37 7.91 7.19
N ILE A 137 24.08 8.18 6.97
CA ILE A 137 23.61 9.09 5.91
C ILE A 137 24.18 10.47 6.12
N ASN A 138 24.03 11.02 7.34
CA ASN A 138 24.51 12.36 7.69
C ASN A 138 26.02 12.48 7.51
N GLU A 139 26.78 11.49 7.96
CA GLU A 139 28.24 11.45 7.83
C GLU A 139 28.67 11.36 6.35
N LYS A 140 28.17 10.35 5.63
CA LYS A 140 28.60 10.08 4.25
C LYS A 140 28.16 11.15 3.26
N LEU A 141 26.99 11.74 3.47
CA LEU A 141 26.46 12.81 2.65
C LEU A 141 26.79 14.22 3.20
N GLN A 142 27.61 14.30 4.24
CA GLN A 142 28.07 15.59 4.82
C GLN A 142 26.91 16.53 5.16
N ASN A 143 25.80 15.99 5.67
CA ASN A 143 24.57 16.72 6.00
C ASN A 143 23.97 17.51 4.82
N LYS A 144 24.24 17.12 3.58
CA LYS A 144 23.67 17.78 2.38
C LYS A 144 22.17 17.52 2.22
N PHE A 145 21.66 16.48 2.88
CA PHE A 145 20.25 16.09 2.85
C PHE A 145 19.67 16.08 4.25
N LYS A 146 18.47 16.61 4.42
CA LYS A 146 17.72 16.38 5.67
C LYS A 146 17.14 14.97 5.65
N VAL A 147 17.35 14.22 6.71
CA VAL A 147 16.64 12.93 6.86
C VAL A 147 15.34 13.17 7.59
N VAL A 148 14.23 12.77 6.96
CA VAL A 148 12.89 13.03 7.47
C VAL A 148 12.10 11.73 7.63
N ILE A 149 11.15 11.73 8.56
CA ILE A 149 10.14 10.69 8.75
C ILE A 149 8.75 11.33 8.73
N ALA A 150 7.76 10.60 8.22
CA ALA A 150 6.36 11.00 8.24
C ALA A 150 5.54 9.89 8.91
N PRO A 151 5.41 9.92 10.26
CA PRO A 151 4.72 8.88 11.01
C PRO A 151 3.20 8.91 10.75
N GLY A 152 2.57 7.73 10.80
CA GLY A 152 1.12 7.62 10.86
C GLY A 152 0.55 8.12 12.19
N PRO A 153 -0.78 8.32 12.30
CA PRO A 153 -1.39 8.92 13.49
C PRO A 153 -1.06 8.23 14.82
N VAL A 154 -0.93 6.90 14.80
CA VAL A 154 -0.63 6.11 16.00
C VAL A 154 0.88 6.04 16.31
N GLU A 155 1.73 6.44 15.35
CA GLU A 155 3.19 6.35 15.41
C GLU A 155 3.86 7.66 15.85
N ILE A 156 3.10 8.77 15.92
CA ILE A 156 3.64 10.10 16.26
C ILE A 156 4.38 10.08 17.62
N LYS A 157 3.85 9.32 18.60
CA LYS A 157 4.49 9.21 19.91
C LYS A 157 5.85 8.53 19.86
N ASP A 158 5.98 7.54 18.97
CA ASP A 158 7.21 6.77 18.83
C ASP A 158 8.24 7.48 17.94
N ALA A 159 7.80 8.49 17.20
CA ALA A 159 8.66 9.24 16.28
C ALA A 159 9.83 9.93 16.98
N SER A 160 9.67 10.32 18.25
CA SER A 160 10.73 10.92 19.07
C SER A 160 11.92 9.97 19.33
N SER A 161 11.75 8.66 19.14
CA SER A 161 12.82 7.67 19.27
C SER A 161 13.73 7.60 18.03
N ILE A 162 13.36 8.26 16.94
CA ILE A 162 14.09 8.26 15.68
C ILE A 162 14.81 9.59 15.51
N ASN A 163 16.11 9.56 15.25
CA ASN A 163 16.98 10.73 15.10
C ASN A 163 16.81 11.43 13.74
N ALA A 164 15.57 11.59 13.29
CA ALA A 164 15.22 12.25 12.04
C ALA A 164 14.21 13.37 12.28
N LEU A 165 14.11 14.30 11.34
CA LEU A 165 13.11 15.34 11.37
C LEU A 165 11.71 14.75 11.16
N CYS A 166 10.84 14.88 12.16
CA CYS A 166 9.47 14.41 12.09
C CYS A 166 8.59 15.44 11.35
N VAL A 167 8.09 15.09 10.18
CA VAL A 167 7.24 15.95 9.34
C VAL A 167 5.77 15.67 9.64
N LEU A 168 5.07 16.70 10.07
CA LEU A 168 3.65 16.69 10.44
C LEU A 168 2.95 17.89 9.80
N ASP A 169 1.65 17.80 9.58
CA ASP A 169 0.83 18.95 9.23
C ASP A 169 0.07 19.46 10.48
N ASN A 170 0.44 20.64 10.98
CA ASN A 170 -0.14 21.23 12.20
C ASN A 170 -0.19 20.24 13.38
N GLY A 171 0.89 19.46 13.57
CA GLY A 171 0.99 18.47 14.65
C GLY A 171 0.24 17.15 14.39
N LYS A 172 -0.36 16.96 13.20
CA LYS A 172 -1.05 15.75 12.78
C LYS A 172 -0.23 15.00 11.72
N ALA A 173 -0.45 13.71 11.64
CA ALA A 173 0.11 12.91 10.54
C ALA A 173 -0.35 13.48 9.18
N LEU A 174 0.55 13.41 8.20
CA LEU A 174 0.21 13.76 6.83
C LEU A 174 -0.92 12.85 6.31
N ASP A 175 -1.81 13.39 5.50
CA ASP A 175 -2.73 12.58 4.74
C ASP A 175 -2.01 11.87 3.57
N ILE A 176 -2.74 10.98 2.88
CA ILE A 176 -2.13 10.16 1.80
C ILE A 176 -1.63 11.04 0.65
N SER A 177 -2.34 12.13 0.30
CA SER A 177 -1.94 12.99 -0.80
C SER A 177 -0.76 13.89 -0.46
N GLN A 178 -0.68 14.36 0.80
CA GLN A 178 0.49 15.07 1.33
C GLN A 178 1.71 14.14 1.40
N LEU A 179 1.51 12.89 1.85
CA LEU A 179 2.57 11.90 1.91
C LEU A 179 3.08 11.53 0.50
N ALA A 180 2.17 11.37 -0.47
CA ALA A 180 2.54 11.13 -1.86
C ALA A 180 3.39 12.27 -2.43
N ALA A 181 3.02 13.53 -2.13
CA ALA A 181 3.81 14.70 -2.53
C ALA A 181 5.20 14.73 -1.85
N LEU A 182 5.26 14.43 -0.54
CA LEU A 182 6.53 14.37 0.19
C LEU A 182 7.47 13.31 -0.39
N ILE A 183 6.96 12.15 -0.77
CA ILE A 183 7.75 11.07 -1.39
C ILE A 183 8.19 11.48 -2.81
N LYS A 184 7.27 12.04 -3.61
CA LYS A 184 7.55 12.46 -4.98
C LYS A 184 8.68 13.48 -5.08
N ASP A 185 8.71 14.43 -4.15
CA ASP A 185 9.69 15.51 -4.11
C ASP A 185 10.99 15.15 -3.37
N SER A 186 11.11 13.92 -2.86
CA SER A 186 12.31 13.44 -2.17
C SER A 186 13.45 13.18 -3.15
N SER A 187 14.67 13.16 -2.65
CA SER A 187 15.91 12.99 -3.42
C SER A 187 16.37 11.54 -3.49
#